data_8887f0e50baf3e91c2efdcde94954f20
#
_entry.id   8887f0e50baf3e91c2efdcde94954f20
#
_cell.length_a   1.000
_cell.length_b   1.000
_cell.length_c   1.000
_cell.angle_alpha   90.00
_cell.angle_beta   90.00
_cell.angle_gamma   90.00
#
_symmetry.space_group_name_H-M   'P 1'
#
loop_
_entity.id
_entity.type
_entity.pdbx_description
1 polymer ?
#
loop_
_entity_poly.entity_id
_entity_poly.type
_entity_poly.pdbx_seq_one_letter_code
_entity_poly.pdbx_strand_id
1 'polypeptide(L)'
;MIKAYIETFNRYKYLMLNLVTRDFKVKYRRSVLGILWSMLNPILMTLVLNAVFSHVFRYNVDNFALFLISGQTLYTFFSESTSSAIFSIVEASSLIKKVYIPKYIFPIEKVLFSFVNCLFSMPAVILMLIIYSVPFSPTMLLFIVPLLAELMFALGFSLFISCLCVFFRDLKYLYSVLLTVWMYMTPIIYPLSTLEGSWILPIVKLNPLTTYVEMFRAVVMYGQLPAVSDIIIGYGWGVVVLIIGLVVFQKGQDKFILNI
;
A
#
# COMPACT_ATOMS: atom_id res chain seq x y z
N MET A 1 6.20 -19.37 20.92
CA MET A 1 6.63 -18.10 20.26
C MET A 1 5.43 -17.30 19.76
N ILE A 2 4.59 -17.82 18.87
CA ILE A 2 3.39 -17.11 18.33
C ILE A 2 2.44 -16.62 19.44
N LYS A 3 2.16 -17.43 20.46
CA LYS A 3 1.29 -17.07 21.60
C LYS A 3 1.79 -15.82 22.35
N ALA A 4 3.09 -15.71 22.58
CA ALA A 4 3.70 -14.55 23.24
C ALA A 4 3.57 -13.27 22.37
N TYR A 5 3.66 -13.36 21.03
CA TYR A 5 3.42 -12.24 20.14
C TYR A 5 1.95 -11.79 20.16
N ILE A 6 0.99 -12.73 20.19
CA ILE A 6 -0.43 -12.42 20.27
C ILE A 6 -0.76 -11.74 21.63
N GLU A 7 -0.20 -12.23 22.72
CA GLU A 7 -0.39 -11.62 24.04
C GLU A 7 0.20 -10.21 24.09
N THR A 8 1.40 -10.02 23.54
CA THR A 8 2.04 -8.70 23.43
C THR A 8 1.22 -7.77 22.55
N PHE A 9 0.75 -8.23 21.40
CA PHE A 9 -0.12 -7.45 20.51
C PHE A 9 -1.40 -7.01 21.22
N ASN A 10 -2.07 -7.91 21.93
CA ASN A 10 -3.28 -7.59 22.70
C ASN A 10 -3.01 -6.54 23.80
N ARG A 11 -1.84 -6.58 24.42
CA ARG A 11 -1.43 -5.61 25.44
C ARG A 11 -1.24 -4.21 24.85
N TYR A 12 -0.72 -4.12 23.61
CA TYR A 12 -0.39 -2.83 22.97
C TYR A 12 -1.38 -2.38 21.89
N LYS A 13 -2.48 -3.12 21.65
CA LYS A 13 -3.49 -2.77 20.65
C LYS A 13 -4.07 -1.36 20.83
N TYR A 14 -4.35 -0.97 22.07
CA TYR A 14 -4.85 0.38 22.38
C TYR A 14 -3.82 1.47 22.10
N LEU A 15 -2.55 1.21 22.38
CA LEU A 15 -1.46 2.13 22.00
C LEU A 15 -1.42 2.30 20.49
N MET A 16 -1.49 1.21 19.73
CA MET A 16 -1.47 1.23 18.27
C MET A 16 -2.66 2.02 17.70
N LEU A 17 -3.88 1.78 18.21
CA LEU A 17 -5.08 2.54 17.82
C LEU A 17 -4.93 4.04 18.15
N ASN A 18 -4.37 4.37 19.31
CA ASN A 18 -4.12 5.77 19.68
C ASN A 18 -3.10 6.44 18.76
N LEU A 19 -2.05 5.72 18.35
CA LEU A 19 -1.04 6.23 17.42
C LEU A 19 -1.66 6.48 16.03
N VAL A 20 -2.42 5.52 15.49
CA VAL A 20 -3.16 5.67 14.23
C VAL A 20 -4.12 6.87 14.31
N THR A 21 -4.91 6.97 15.37
CA THR A 21 -5.85 8.09 15.56
C THR A 21 -5.13 9.42 15.67
N ARG A 22 -3.98 9.46 16.35
CA ARG A 22 -3.12 10.65 16.44
C ARG A 22 -2.67 11.09 15.05
N ASP A 23 -2.20 10.15 14.22
CA ASP A 23 -1.68 10.47 12.90
C ASP A 23 -2.79 10.97 11.96
N PHE A 24 -4.01 10.44 12.06
CA PHE A 24 -5.19 11.03 11.39
C PHE A 24 -5.44 12.47 11.86
N LYS A 25 -5.42 12.71 13.17
CA LYS A 25 -5.60 14.07 13.71
C LYS A 25 -4.49 15.01 13.24
N VAL A 26 -3.25 14.55 13.17
CA VAL A 26 -2.10 15.35 12.71
C VAL A 26 -2.20 15.65 11.22
N LYS A 27 -2.49 14.61 10.38
CA LYS A 27 -2.60 14.75 8.91
C LYS A 27 -3.67 15.76 8.51
N TYR A 28 -4.80 15.75 9.20
CA TYR A 28 -5.97 16.57 8.84
C TYR A 28 -6.21 17.77 9.76
N ARG A 29 -5.30 18.01 10.71
CA ARG A 29 -5.37 19.16 11.62
C ARG A 29 -5.33 20.47 10.83
N ARG A 30 -6.25 21.37 11.14
CA ARG A 30 -6.38 22.69 10.49
C ARG A 30 -6.80 22.64 9.01
N SER A 31 -7.19 21.48 8.49
CA SER A 31 -7.75 21.37 7.14
C SER A 31 -9.25 21.62 7.16
N VAL A 32 -9.74 22.47 6.27
CA VAL A 32 -11.20 22.74 6.11
C VAL A 32 -11.94 21.49 5.62
N LEU A 33 -11.36 20.77 4.67
CA LEU A 33 -11.96 19.56 4.08
C LEU A 33 -11.64 18.29 4.88
N GLY A 34 -10.65 18.34 5.79
CA GLY A 34 -10.31 17.21 6.64
C GLY A 34 -10.08 15.91 5.87
N ILE A 35 -10.74 14.85 6.30
CA ILE A 35 -10.66 13.52 5.72
C ILE A 35 -11.13 13.45 4.26
N LEU A 36 -11.94 14.40 3.77
CA LEU A 36 -12.36 14.43 2.37
C LEU A 36 -11.18 14.51 1.40
N TRP A 37 -10.02 15.01 1.83
CA TRP A 37 -8.80 15.00 1.02
C TRP A 37 -8.33 13.60 0.63
N SER A 38 -8.61 12.57 1.44
CA SER A 38 -8.28 11.18 1.08
C SER A 38 -9.04 10.70 -0.15
N MET A 39 -10.25 11.22 -0.37
CA MET A 39 -11.08 10.94 -1.54
C MET A 39 -10.78 11.90 -2.70
N LEU A 40 -10.63 13.20 -2.42
CA LEU A 40 -10.44 14.22 -3.47
C LEU A 40 -9.10 14.08 -4.18
N ASN A 41 -8.03 13.78 -3.46
CA ASN A 41 -6.69 13.65 -4.03
C ASN A 41 -6.62 12.60 -5.15
N PRO A 42 -7.04 11.33 -4.96
CA PRO A 42 -7.07 10.34 -6.04
C PRO A 42 -7.99 10.75 -7.20
N ILE A 43 -9.12 11.43 -6.95
CA ILE A 43 -9.99 11.92 -8.01
C ILE A 43 -9.29 12.98 -8.85
N LEU A 44 -8.76 14.02 -8.22
CA LEU A 44 -8.08 15.12 -8.92
C LEU A 44 -6.89 14.62 -9.73
N MET A 45 -6.07 13.74 -9.13
CA MET A 45 -4.93 13.15 -9.83
C MET A 45 -5.37 12.29 -11.01
N THR A 46 -6.43 11.50 -10.84
CA THR A 46 -7.01 10.71 -11.93
C THR A 46 -7.53 11.59 -13.06
N LEU A 47 -8.19 12.71 -12.75
CA LEU A 47 -8.67 13.63 -13.78
C LEU A 47 -7.52 14.23 -14.59
N VAL A 48 -6.43 14.63 -13.93
CA VAL A 48 -5.23 15.14 -14.61
C VAL A 48 -4.59 14.07 -15.48
N LEU A 49 -4.36 12.87 -14.93
CA LEU A 49 -3.76 11.77 -15.70
C LEU A 49 -4.66 11.34 -16.85
N ASN A 50 -5.97 11.26 -16.64
CA ASN A 50 -6.90 10.94 -17.71
C ASN A 50 -6.88 11.98 -18.82
N ALA A 51 -6.87 13.28 -18.50
CA ALA A 51 -6.81 14.35 -19.47
C ALA A 51 -5.54 14.29 -20.34
N VAL A 52 -4.39 13.95 -19.74
CA VAL A 52 -3.11 13.84 -20.46
C VAL A 52 -3.04 12.53 -21.25
N PHE A 53 -3.23 11.40 -20.59
CA PHE A 53 -2.92 10.08 -21.15
C PHE A 53 -3.99 9.51 -22.07
N SER A 54 -5.26 9.88 -21.91
CA SER A 54 -6.32 9.49 -22.85
C SER A 54 -6.09 10.01 -24.27
N HIS A 55 -5.47 11.18 -24.41
CA HIS A 55 -5.17 11.80 -25.70
C HIS A 55 -3.82 11.37 -26.28
N VAL A 56 -2.82 11.18 -25.43
CA VAL A 56 -1.44 10.89 -25.85
C VAL A 56 -1.28 9.43 -26.25
N PHE A 57 -1.76 8.50 -25.40
CA PHE A 57 -1.50 7.08 -25.61
C PHE A 57 -2.61 6.34 -26.36
N ARG A 58 -3.82 6.91 -26.47
CA ARG A 58 -4.95 6.32 -27.18
C ARG A 58 -5.12 4.81 -26.91
N TYR A 59 -4.84 4.39 -25.67
CA TYR A 59 -5.07 3.01 -25.26
C TYR A 59 -6.53 2.66 -25.46
N ASN A 60 -6.79 1.52 -26.07
CA ASN A 60 -8.14 1.01 -26.22
C ASN A 60 -8.60 0.34 -24.91
N VAL A 61 -8.73 1.15 -23.86
CA VAL A 61 -9.17 0.74 -22.52
C VAL A 61 -10.47 1.43 -22.21
N ASP A 62 -11.52 0.63 -22.08
CA ASP A 62 -12.81 1.13 -21.64
C ASP A 62 -12.71 1.76 -20.22
N ASN A 63 -13.35 2.92 -20.07
CA ASN A 63 -13.37 3.63 -18.78
C ASN A 63 -11.96 3.92 -18.21
N PHE A 64 -11.08 4.51 -19.04
CA PHE A 64 -9.67 4.73 -18.69
C PHE A 64 -9.45 5.44 -17.34
N ALA A 65 -10.30 6.40 -16.95
CA ALA A 65 -10.19 7.04 -15.63
C ALA A 65 -10.44 6.05 -14.49
N LEU A 66 -11.38 5.10 -14.64
CA LEU A 66 -11.61 4.05 -13.66
C LEU A 66 -10.42 3.08 -13.59
N PHE A 67 -9.82 2.77 -14.74
CA PHE A 67 -8.59 1.99 -14.84
C PHE A 67 -7.43 2.67 -14.09
N LEU A 68 -7.27 3.99 -14.24
CA LEU A 68 -6.24 4.76 -13.54
C LEU A 68 -6.45 4.79 -12.04
N ILE A 69 -7.66 5.16 -11.56
CA ILE A 69 -7.92 5.32 -10.13
C ILE A 69 -7.79 3.98 -9.39
N SER A 70 -8.18 2.87 -10.02
CA SER A 70 -8.04 1.54 -9.41
C SER A 70 -6.58 1.18 -9.14
N GLY A 71 -5.70 1.33 -10.12
CA GLY A 71 -4.26 1.06 -9.95
C GLY A 71 -3.57 2.07 -9.04
N GLN A 72 -3.92 3.36 -9.17
CA GLN A 72 -3.33 4.42 -8.38
C GLN A 72 -3.67 4.29 -6.89
N THR A 73 -4.90 3.89 -6.55
CA THR A 73 -5.32 3.75 -5.15
C THR A 73 -4.50 2.69 -4.41
N LEU A 74 -4.29 1.53 -5.03
CA LEU A 74 -3.47 0.47 -4.46
C LEU A 74 -2.01 0.91 -4.36
N TYR A 75 -1.44 1.41 -5.44
CA TYR A 75 -0.06 1.88 -5.43
C TYR A 75 0.19 2.96 -4.37
N THR A 76 -0.76 3.90 -4.22
CA THR A 76 -0.67 4.96 -3.20
C THR A 76 -0.68 4.36 -1.80
N PHE A 77 -1.51 3.36 -1.54
CA PHE A 77 -1.52 2.65 -0.27
C PHE A 77 -0.14 2.03 0.02
N PHE A 78 0.43 1.27 -0.92
CA PHE A 78 1.75 0.68 -0.75
C PHE A 78 2.83 1.75 -0.54
N SER A 79 2.89 2.77 -1.37
CA SER A 79 3.91 3.80 -1.31
C SER A 79 3.81 4.67 -0.05
N GLU A 80 2.61 5.08 0.38
CA GLU A 80 2.40 5.83 1.63
C GLU A 80 2.78 4.98 2.85
N SER A 81 2.37 3.71 2.90
CA SER A 81 2.66 2.82 4.02
C SER A 81 4.15 2.60 4.21
N THR A 82 4.86 2.27 3.15
CA THR A 82 6.29 1.96 3.21
C THR A 82 7.17 3.20 3.37
N SER A 83 6.83 4.32 2.70
CA SER A 83 7.55 5.59 2.87
C SER A 83 7.37 6.21 4.26
N SER A 84 6.22 6.00 4.90
CA SER A 84 5.99 6.44 6.27
C SER A 84 6.68 5.51 7.28
N ALA A 85 6.71 4.22 7.01
CA ALA A 85 7.28 3.22 7.90
C ALA A 85 8.81 3.25 7.91
N ILE A 86 9.47 3.57 6.78
CA ILE A 86 10.94 3.47 6.64
C ILE A 86 11.69 4.23 7.75
N PHE A 87 11.24 5.40 8.15
CA PHE A 87 11.91 6.25 9.14
C PHE A 87 11.23 6.23 10.52
N SER A 88 10.15 5.47 10.68
CA SER A 88 9.28 5.45 11.87
C SER A 88 10.01 5.11 13.17
N ILE A 89 11.01 4.21 13.14
CA ILE A 89 11.79 3.81 14.31
C ILE A 89 12.73 4.94 14.74
N VAL A 90 13.37 5.61 13.78
CA VAL A 90 14.28 6.73 14.04
C VAL A 90 13.51 7.93 14.60
N GLU A 91 12.34 8.23 14.05
CA GLU A 91 11.43 9.28 14.54
C GLU A 91 10.95 8.99 15.96
N ALA A 92 10.71 7.72 16.30
CA ALA A 92 10.28 7.30 17.63
C ALA A 92 11.44 7.13 18.63
N SER A 93 12.69 7.46 18.26
CA SER A 93 13.89 7.23 19.08
C SER A 93 13.79 7.80 20.50
N SER A 94 13.25 9.01 20.64
CA SER A 94 13.07 9.67 21.95
C SER A 94 12.10 8.90 22.86
N LEU A 95 11.10 8.25 22.29
CA LEU A 95 10.12 7.44 23.02
C LEU A 95 10.69 6.06 23.35
N ILE A 96 11.37 5.43 22.38
CA ILE A 96 12.00 4.10 22.54
C ILE A 96 13.07 4.13 23.65
N LYS A 97 13.79 5.24 23.81
CA LYS A 97 14.81 5.40 24.87
C LYS A 97 14.22 5.63 26.27
N LYS A 98 12.97 6.10 26.38
CA LYS A 98 12.33 6.43 27.66
C LYS A 98 11.40 5.34 28.19
N VAL A 99 10.76 4.60 27.28
CA VAL A 99 9.71 3.62 27.64
C VAL A 99 9.94 2.32 26.88
N TYR A 100 9.80 1.20 27.57
CA TYR A 100 9.86 -0.12 26.93
C TYR A 100 8.61 -0.37 26.12
N ILE A 101 8.71 -0.14 24.80
CA ILE A 101 7.66 -0.41 23.82
C ILE A 101 8.25 -1.36 22.75
N PRO A 102 7.53 -2.41 22.34
CA PRO A 102 7.96 -3.25 21.22
C PRO A 102 8.15 -2.41 19.95
N LYS A 103 9.36 -2.42 19.40
CA LYS A 103 9.77 -1.50 18.34
C LYS A 103 9.02 -1.70 17.02
N TYR A 104 8.50 -2.92 16.78
CA TYR A 104 7.71 -3.24 15.58
C TYR A 104 6.35 -2.49 15.52
N ILE A 105 5.88 -1.94 16.64
CA ILE A 105 4.63 -1.20 16.70
C ILE A 105 4.68 0.03 15.79
N PHE A 106 5.82 0.72 15.71
CA PHE A 106 5.97 1.95 14.94
C PHE A 106 5.79 1.74 13.42
N PRO A 107 6.51 0.81 12.75
CA PRO A 107 6.27 0.56 11.33
C PRO A 107 4.89 -0.06 11.06
N ILE A 108 4.37 -0.94 11.92
CA ILE A 108 3.04 -1.53 11.75
C ILE A 108 1.95 -0.45 11.85
N GLU A 109 2.06 0.47 12.81
CA GLU A 109 1.13 1.59 12.96
C GLU A 109 1.05 2.45 11.68
N LYS A 110 2.19 2.76 11.05
CA LYS A 110 2.21 3.52 9.78
C LYS A 110 1.49 2.79 8.66
N VAL A 111 1.67 1.48 8.55
CA VAL A 111 0.96 0.67 7.55
C VAL A 111 -0.55 0.65 7.82
N LEU A 112 -0.96 0.45 9.08
CA LEU A 112 -2.38 0.47 9.45
C LEU A 112 -3.02 1.84 9.22
N PHE A 113 -2.31 2.93 9.52
CA PHE A 113 -2.76 4.28 9.21
C PHE A 113 -3.00 4.44 7.70
N SER A 114 -2.04 4.04 6.86
CA SER A 114 -2.16 4.12 5.40
C SER A 114 -3.26 3.21 4.86
N PHE A 115 -3.46 2.03 5.46
CA PHE A 115 -4.55 1.12 5.10
C PHE A 115 -5.92 1.73 5.36
N VAL A 116 -6.14 2.31 6.54
CA VAL A 116 -7.39 3.01 6.86
C VAL A 116 -7.58 4.23 5.94
N ASN A 117 -6.50 4.96 5.63
CA ASN A 117 -6.55 6.06 4.66
C ASN A 117 -6.94 5.57 3.24
N CYS A 118 -6.45 4.41 2.82
CA CYS A 118 -6.86 3.75 1.58
C CYS A 118 -8.36 3.39 1.59
N LEU A 119 -8.89 2.86 2.70
CA LEU A 119 -10.32 2.60 2.82
C LEU A 119 -11.16 3.88 2.71
N PHE A 120 -10.68 5.01 3.24
CA PHE A 120 -11.33 6.32 3.05
C PHE A 120 -11.21 6.86 1.61
N SER A 121 -10.33 6.33 0.79
CA SER A 121 -10.27 6.66 -0.64
C SER A 121 -11.20 5.80 -1.50
N MET A 122 -11.72 4.66 -1.00
CA MET A 122 -12.63 3.79 -1.76
C MET A 122 -13.91 4.49 -2.26
N PRO A 123 -14.54 5.43 -1.53
CA PRO A 123 -15.65 6.21 -2.07
C PRO A 123 -15.31 6.93 -3.39
N ALA A 124 -14.05 7.29 -3.63
CA ALA A 124 -13.63 7.87 -4.91
C ALA A 124 -13.73 6.85 -6.06
N VAL A 125 -13.37 5.60 -5.81
CA VAL A 125 -13.53 4.51 -6.79
C VAL A 125 -15.01 4.24 -7.06
N ILE A 126 -15.84 4.20 -6.00
CA ILE A 126 -17.30 4.02 -6.12
C ILE A 126 -17.92 5.17 -6.93
N LEU A 127 -17.50 6.42 -6.69
CA LEU A 127 -17.98 7.57 -7.45
C LEU A 127 -17.66 7.42 -8.94
N MET A 128 -16.45 6.95 -9.29
CA MET A 128 -16.05 6.71 -10.67
C MET A 128 -16.87 5.57 -11.30
N LEU A 129 -17.18 4.49 -10.57
CA LEU A 129 -18.07 3.43 -11.04
C LEU A 129 -19.45 3.97 -11.42
N ILE A 130 -20.00 4.87 -10.60
CA ILE A 130 -21.30 5.51 -10.86
C ILE A 130 -21.22 6.42 -12.09
N ILE A 131 -20.19 7.27 -12.20
CA ILE A 131 -20.00 8.20 -13.34
C ILE A 131 -19.91 7.45 -14.66
N TYR A 132 -19.19 6.33 -14.69
CA TYR A 132 -19.01 5.50 -15.88
C TYR A 132 -20.11 4.47 -16.07
N SER A 133 -21.18 4.49 -15.25
CA SER A 133 -22.34 3.60 -15.34
C SER A 133 -21.95 2.11 -15.36
N VAL A 134 -20.90 1.72 -14.65
CA VAL A 134 -20.48 0.33 -14.50
C VAL A 134 -21.52 -0.41 -13.66
N PRO A 135 -22.12 -1.51 -14.15
CA PRO A 135 -23.16 -2.22 -13.42
C PRO A 135 -22.60 -2.80 -12.10
N PHE A 136 -23.38 -2.63 -11.04
CA PHE A 136 -23.00 -3.20 -9.75
C PHE A 136 -23.02 -4.73 -9.83
N SER A 137 -21.89 -5.33 -9.50
CA SER A 137 -21.73 -6.79 -9.39
C SER A 137 -21.45 -7.19 -7.94
N PRO A 138 -22.01 -8.30 -7.43
CA PRO A 138 -21.69 -8.81 -6.10
C PRO A 138 -20.19 -9.09 -5.90
N THR A 139 -19.46 -9.35 -6.97
CA THR A 139 -17.99 -9.54 -6.94
C THR A 139 -17.27 -8.31 -6.43
N MET A 140 -17.82 -7.10 -6.60
CA MET A 140 -17.24 -5.85 -6.09
C MET A 140 -17.03 -5.88 -4.57
N LEU A 141 -17.84 -6.64 -3.82
CA LEU A 141 -17.65 -6.80 -2.37
C LEU A 141 -16.36 -7.56 -2.03
N LEU A 142 -15.77 -8.28 -3.00
CA LEU A 142 -14.50 -8.97 -2.84
C LEU A 142 -13.28 -8.05 -3.02
N PHE A 143 -13.46 -6.73 -3.18
CA PHE A 143 -12.35 -5.76 -3.24
C PHE A 143 -11.41 -5.87 -2.04
N ILE A 144 -11.90 -6.36 -0.91
CA ILE A 144 -11.10 -6.57 0.30
C ILE A 144 -10.04 -7.66 0.13
N VAL A 145 -10.23 -8.64 -0.78
CA VAL A 145 -9.31 -9.76 -0.99
C VAL A 145 -7.94 -9.28 -1.51
N PRO A 146 -7.84 -8.51 -2.62
CA PRO A 146 -6.57 -7.94 -3.06
C PRO A 146 -5.98 -6.96 -2.04
N LEU A 147 -6.81 -6.17 -1.34
CA LEU A 147 -6.33 -5.24 -0.32
C LEU A 147 -5.69 -5.93 0.89
N LEU A 148 -6.24 -7.08 1.33
CA LEU A 148 -5.63 -7.85 2.41
C LEU A 148 -4.32 -8.51 1.99
N ALA A 149 -4.22 -9.01 0.76
CA ALA A 149 -2.98 -9.55 0.23
C ALA A 149 -1.89 -8.47 0.16
N GLU A 150 -2.23 -7.30 -0.34
CA GLU A 150 -1.34 -6.14 -0.39
C GLU A 150 -0.97 -5.62 1.00
N LEU A 151 -1.90 -5.61 1.96
CA LEU A 151 -1.64 -5.26 3.36
C LEU A 151 -0.58 -6.17 3.98
N MET A 152 -0.67 -7.48 3.75
CA MET A 152 0.33 -8.44 4.24
C MET A 152 1.70 -8.16 3.62
N PHE A 153 1.76 -7.88 2.33
CA PHE A 153 2.98 -7.52 1.62
C PHE A 153 3.56 -6.20 2.16
N ALA A 154 2.74 -5.17 2.31
CA ALA A 154 3.15 -3.86 2.83
C ALA A 154 3.65 -3.94 4.28
N LEU A 155 3.03 -4.75 5.14
CA LEU A 155 3.48 -4.99 6.51
C LEU A 155 4.88 -5.62 6.54
N GLY A 156 5.09 -6.68 5.77
CA GLY A 156 6.37 -7.36 5.70
C GLY A 156 7.47 -6.46 5.15
N PHE A 157 7.18 -5.77 4.05
CA PHE A 157 8.13 -4.87 3.41
C PHE A 157 8.47 -3.66 4.29
N SER A 158 7.49 -3.10 4.99
CA SER A 158 7.68 -1.99 5.93
C SER A 158 8.55 -2.38 7.12
N LEU A 159 8.36 -3.58 7.69
CA LEU A 159 9.23 -4.10 8.75
C LEU A 159 10.66 -4.28 8.25
N PHE A 160 10.83 -4.83 7.05
CA PHE A 160 12.12 -5.04 6.44
C PHE A 160 12.87 -3.72 6.21
N ILE A 161 12.24 -2.77 5.52
CA ILE A 161 12.89 -1.51 5.13
C ILE A 161 13.13 -0.58 6.33
N SER A 162 12.24 -0.58 7.32
CA SER A 162 12.42 0.21 8.55
C SER A 162 13.58 -0.31 9.38
N CYS A 163 13.78 -1.63 9.43
CA CYS A 163 14.95 -2.23 10.07
C CYS A 163 16.24 -1.82 9.38
N LEU A 164 16.30 -1.89 8.05
CA LEU A 164 17.49 -1.50 7.28
C LEU A 164 17.81 0.00 7.45
N CYS A 165 16.80 0.86 7.51
CA CYS A 165 16.96 2.31 7.62
C CYS A 165 17.59 2.73 8.97
N VAL A 166 17.42 1.95 10.04
CA VAL A 166 18.10 2.20 11.31
C VAL A 166 19.62 2.11 11.16
N PHE A 167 20.10 1.15 10.36
CA PHE A 167 21.54 0.95 10.14
C PHE A 167 22.09 1.80 8.98
N PHE A 168 21.25 2.10 7.99
CA PHE A 168 21.63 2.83 6.80
C PHE A 168 20.60 3.93 6.49
N ARG A 169 20.82 5.13 7.03
CA ARG A 169 19.87 6.25 7.00
C ARG A 169 19.63 6.80 5.59
N ASP A 170 20.62 6.71 4.70
CA ASP A 170 20.51 7.19 3.32
C ASP A 170 19.52 6.35 2.48
N LEU A 171 19.14 5.17 2.99
CA LEU A 171 18.12 4.31 2.38
C LEU A 171 16.82 5.07 2.14
N LYS A 172 16.46 6.05 2.97
CA LYS A 172 15.27 6.88 2.79
C LYS A 172 15.26 7.59 1.43
N TYR A 173 16.41 8.14 1.01
CA TYR A 173 16.54 8.84 -0.27
C TYR A 173 16.54 7.88 -1.45
N LEU A 174 17.28 6.79 -1.35
CA LEU A 174 17.30 5.73 -2.36
C LEU A 174 15.91 5.12 -2.56
N TYR A 175 15.17 4.93 -1.47
CA TYR A 175 13.84 4.36 -1.50
C TYR A 175 12.82 5.24 -2.24
N SER A 176 12.92 6.55 -2.13
CA SER A 176 12.03 7.46 -2.87
C SER A 176 12.20 7.32 -4.40
N VAL A 177 13.44 7.13 -4.86
CA VAL A 177 13.72 6.85 -6.28
C VAL A 177 13.19 5.47 -6.68
N LEU A 178 13.40 4.46 -5.82
CA LEU A 178 12.90 3.10 -6.06
C LEU A 178 11.37 3.06 -6.16
N LEU A 179 10.66 3.80 -5.32
CA LEU A 179 9.20 3.93 -5.43
C LEU A 179 8.78 4.52 -6.79
N THR A 180 9.48 5.53 -7.29
CA THR A 180 9.18 6.10 -8.60
C THR A 180 9.36 5.07 -9.72
N VAL A 181 10.46 4.32 -9.71
CA VAL A 181 10.70 3.22 -10.65
C VAL A 181 9.62 2.15 -10.53
N TRP A 182 9.27 1.77 -9.31
CA TRP A 182 8.25 0.75 -9.04
C TRP A 182 6.86 1.15 -9.53
N MET A 183 6.52 2.45 -9.44
CA MET A 183 5.29 3.00 -10.01
C MET A 183 5.20 2.76 -11.52
N TYR A 184 6.26 3.04 -12.25
CA TYR A 184 6.30 2.82 -13.71
C TYR A 184 6.38 1.34 -14.08
N MET A 185 6.90 0.49 -13.21
CA MET A 185 6.91 -0.97 -13.38
C MET A 185 5.59 -1.64 -12.96
N THR A 186 4.64 -0.88 -12.44
CA THR A 186 3.29 -1.36 -12.12
C THR A 186 2.34 -0.84 -13.20
N PRO A 187 1.45 -1.67 -13.77
CA PRO A 187 0.56 -1.29 -14.87
C PRO A 187 -0.59 -0.40 -14.39
N ILE A 188 -0.25 0.81 -13.89
CA ILE A 188 -1.20 1.82 -13.41
C ILE A 188 -1.74 2.62 -14.59
N ILE A 189 -0.83 3.11 -15.46
CA ILE A 189 -1.14 4.06 -16.52
C ILE A 189 -1.34 3.33 -17.88
N TYR A 190 -0.85 2.13 -18.01
CA TYR A 190 -0.91 1.33 -19.24
C TYR A 190 -1.47 -0.07 -18.96
N PRO A 191 -2.21 -0.70 -19.88
CA PRO A 191 -2.65 -2.08 -19.75
C PRO A 191 -1.49 -3.05 -20.07
N LEU A 192 -1.53 -4.25 -19.47
CA LEU A 192 -0.50 -5.27 -19.71
C LEU A 192 -0.39 -5.69 -21.17
N SER A 193 -1.48 -5.60 -21.94
CA SER A 193 -1.52 -5.92 -23.37
C SER A 193 -0.55 -5.08 -24.21
N THR A 194 -0.24 -3.86 -23.77
CA THR A 194 0.74 -3.01 -24.48
C THR A 194 2.18 -3.51 -24.40
N LEU A 195 2.44 -4.41 -23.45
CA LEU A 195 3.77 -5.00 -23.26
C LEU A 195 3.90 -6.39 -23.92
N GLU A 196 2.86 -6.87 -24.61
CA GLU A 196 2.93 -8.15 -25.31
C GLU A 196 4.03 -8.17 -26.35
N GLY A 197 4.85 -9.21 -26.33
CA GLY A 197 6.06 -9.31 -27.16
C GLY A 197 7.28 -8.57 -26.63
N SER A 198 7.17 -7.78 -25.57
CA SER A 198 8.29 -7.09 -24.97
C SER A 198 9.01 -7.96 -23.91
N TRP A 199 10.34 -7.84 -23.85
CA TRP A 199 11.17 -8.50 -22.84
C TRP A 199 10.86 -8.06 -21.40
N ILE A 200 10.21 -6.90 -21.21
CA ILE A 200 9.88 -6.36 -19.87
C ILE A 200 8.61 -7.00 -19.28
N LEU A 201 7.76 -7.59 -20.10
CA LEU A 201 6.49 -8.19 -19.63
C LEU A 201 6.65 -9.23 -18.51
N PRO A 202 7.62 -10.17 -18.58
CA PRO A 202 7.82 -11.13 -17.50
C PRO A 202 8.21 -10.44 -16.16
N ILE A 203 8.99 -9.35 -16.23
CA ILE A 203 9.42 -8.59 -15.05
C ILE A 203 8.22 -7.87 -14.41
N VAL A 204 7.36 -7.24 -15.24
CA VAL A 204 6.14 -6.58 -14.78
C VAL A 204 5.15 -7.59 -14.19
N LYS A 205 5.02 -8.78 -14.77
CA LYS A 205 4.17 -9.86 -14.23
C LYS A 205 4.70 -10.44 -12.93
N LEU A 206 6.02 -10.44 -12.71
CA LEU A 206 6.63 -10.89 -11.46
C LEU A 206 6.44 -9.87 -10.32
N ASN A 207 6.12 -8.63 -10.62
CA ASN A 207 5.89 -7.58 -9.64
C ASN A 207 4.60 -7.87 -8.82
N PRO A 208 4.69 -8.01 -7.48
CA PRO A 208 3.52 -8.30 -6.64
C PRO A 208 2.41 -7.26 -6.77
N LEU A 209 2.76 -5.97 -6.92
CA LEU A 209 1.77 -4.90 -7.07
C LEU A 209 0.96 -5.05 -8.35
N THR A 210 1.53 -5.60 -9.43
CA THR A 210 0.78 -5.95 -10.65
C THR A 210 -0.34 -6.93 -10.34
N THR A 211 -0.03 -7.99 -9.59
CA THR A 211 -1.03 -8.99 -9.21
C THR A 211 -2.16 -8.37 -8.39
N TYR A 212 -1.86 -7.52 -7.41
CA TYR A 212 -2.88 -6.87 -6.59
C TYR A 212 -3.77 -5.93 -7.41
N VAL A 213 -3.18 -5.13 -8.29
CA VAL A 213 -3.91 -4.22 -9.18
C VAL A 213 -4.84 -4.99 -10.12
N GLU A 214 -4.35 -6.05 -10.77
CA GLU A 214 -5.16 -6.86 -11.69
C GLU A 214 -6.28 -7.60 -10.95
N MET A 215 -6.03 -8.17 -9.76
CA MET A 215 -7.06 -8.76 -8.91
C MET A 215 -8.14 -7.73 -8.54
N PHE A 216 -7.73 -6.51 -8.18
CA PHE A 216 -8.66 -5.45 -7.83
C PHE A 216 -9.52 -5.02 -9.02
N ARG A 217 -8.91 -4.86 -10.20
CA ARG A 217 -9.61 -4.55 -11.44
C ARG A 217 -10.58 -5.66 -11.84
N ALA A 218 -10.20 -6.91 -11.69
CA ALA A 218 -11.07 -8.06 -11.98
C ALA A 218 -12.38 -7.96 -11.20
N VAL A 219 -12.33 -7.71 -9.90
CA VAL A 219 -13.52 -7.66 -9.05
C VAL A 219 -14.30 -6.36 -9.16
N VAL A 220 -13.61 -5.21 -9.30
CA VAL A 220 -14.24 -3.89 -9.22
C VAL A 220 -14.68 -3.37 -10.58
N MET A 221 -13.84 -3.56 -11.64
CA MET A 221 -14.14 -3.02 -12.97
C MET A 221 -14.85 -4.03 -13.85
N TYR A 222 -14.36 -5.28 -13.84
CA TYR A 222 -14.83 -6.30 -14.79
C TYR A 222 -15.92 -7.22 -14.22
N GLY A 223 -16.24 -7.09 -12.92
CA GLY A 223 -17.26 -7.92 -12.28
C GLY A 223 -16.94 -9.43 -12.29
N GLN A 224 -15.65 -9.78 -12.39
CA GLN A 224 -15.15 -11.14 -12.48
C GLN A 224 -14.47 -11.57 -11.19
N LEU A 225 -14.48 -12.87 -10.91
CA LEU A 225 -13.67 -13.42 -9.82
C LEU A 225 -12.20 -13.41 -10.25
N PRO A 226 -11.26 -13.05 -9.34
CA PRO A 226 -9.84 -13.17 -9.63
C PRO A 226 -9.47 -14.61 -9.93
N ALA A 227 -8.53 -14.83 -10.84
CA ALA A 227 -8.03 -16.17 -11.08
C ALA A 227 -7.44 -16.76 -9.79
N VAL A 228 -7.67 -18.03 -9.55
CA VAL A 228 -7.16 -18.72 -8.34
C VAL A 228 -5.63 -18.64 -8.29
N SER A 229 -4.97 -18.68 -9.45
CA SER A 229 -3.52 -18.46 -9.57
C SER A 229 -3.09 -17.12 -9.01
N ASP A 230 -3.83 -16.04 -9.32
CA ASP A 230 -3.47 -14.68 -8.89
C ASP A 230 -3.66 -14.51 -7.38
N ILE A 231 -4.70 -15.15 -6.81
CA ILE A 231 -4.91 -15.20 -5.37
C ILE A 231 -3.74 -15.91 -4.69
N ILE A 232 -3.35 -17.09 -5.19
CA ILE A 232 -2.23 -17.88 -4.62
C ILE A 232 -0.92 -17.09 -4.73
N ILE A 233 -0.63 -16.49 -5.88
CA ILE A 233 0.58 -15.71 -6.10
C ILE A 233 0.58 -14.46 -5.21
N GLY A 234 -0.51 -13.71 -5.16
CA GLY A 234 -0.61 -12.48 -4.37
C GLY A 234 -0.45 -12.72 -2.87
N TYR A 235 -1.18 -13.69 -2.31
CA TYR A 235 -1.01 -14.07 -0.90
C TYR A 235 0.34 -14.74 -0.64
N GLY A 236 0.86 -15.52 -1.59
CA GLY A 236 2.19 -16.11 -1.53
C GLY A 236 3.28 -15.05 -1.36
N TRP A 237 3.27 -13.99 -2.18
CA TRP A 237 4.16 -12.84 -2.01
C TRP A 237 3.96 -12.16 -0.65
N GLY A 238 2.70 -11.92 -0.24
CA GLY A 238 2.38 -11.32 1.04
C GLY A 238 2.98 -12.10 2.22
N VAL A 239 2.78 -13.42 2.26
CA VAL A 239 3.29 -14.30 3.32
C VAL A 239 4.82 -14.37 3.32
N VAL A 240 5.45 -14.54 2.16
CA VAL A 240 6.91 -14.66 2.04
C VAL A 240 7.58 -13.39 2.54
N VAL A 241 7.12 -12.21 2.06
CA VAL A 241 7.71 -10.93 2.43
C VAL A 241 7.41 -10.59 3.89
N LEU A 242 6.24 -10.97 4.42
CA LEU A 242 5.92 -10.81 5.83
C LEU A 242 6.86 -11.64 6.73
N ILE A 243 7.13 -12.89 6.37
CA ILE A 243 8.07 -13.75 7.11
C ILE A 243 9.48 -13.15 7.06
N ILE A 244 9.95 -12.74 5.89
CA ILE A 244 11.27 -12.09 5.74
C ILE A 244 11.35 -10.84 6.61
N GLY A 245 10.36 -9.96 6.54
CA GLY A 245 10.29 -8.73 7.32
C GLY A 245 10.34 -8.99 8.83
N LEU A 246 9.55 -9.94 9.31
CA LEU A 246 9.53 -10.33 10.72
C LEU A 246 10.88 -10.90 11.18
N VAL A 247 11.49 -11.79 10.41
CA VAL A 247 12.78 -12.42 10.76
C VAL A 247 13.91 -11.38 10.79
N VAL A 248 13.98 -10.51 9.77
CA VAL A 248 15.02 -9.47 9.68
C VAL A 248 14.84 -8.46 10.83
N PHE A 249 13.59 -8.03 11.08
CA PHE A 249 13.29 -7.11 12.15
C PHE A 249 13.62 -7.70 13.53
N GLN A 250 13.24 -8.94 13.78
CA GLN A 250 13.55 -9.63 15.03
C GLN A 250 15.05 -9.73 15.30
N LYS A 251 15.84 -10.04 14.29
CA LYS A 251 17.32 -10.14 14.41
C LYS A 251 17.98 -8.76 14.56
N GLY A 252 17.39 -7.71 13.98
CA GLY A 252 17.94 -6.35 13.99
C GLY A 252 17.60 -5.53 15.23
N GLN A 253 16.39 -5.74 15.82
CA GLN A 253 15.82 -4.85 16.83
C GLN A 253 16.66 -4.66 18.10
N ASP A 254 17.47 -5.65 18.49
CA ASP A 254 18.30 -5.57 19.70
C ASP A 254 19.43 -4.51 19.54
N LYS A 255 19.89 -4.30 18.31
CA LYS A 255 20.93 -3.33 17.99
C LYS A 255 20.40 -1.92 17.71
N PHE A 256 19.07 -1.72 17.68
CA PHE A 256 18.50 -0.40 17.33
C PHE A 256 18.91 0.69 18.34
N ILE A 257 18.92 0.39 19.64
CA ILE A 257 19.26 1.37 20.67
C ILE A 257 20.65 1.97 20.49
N LEU A 258 21.56 1.22 19.88
CA LEU A 258 22.92 1.68 19.61
C LEU A 258 23.04 2.56 18.35
N ASN A 259 22.03 2.51 17.46
CA ASN A 259 22.06 3.16 16.15
C ASN A 259 21.02 4.28 15.96
N ILE A 260 20.12 4.48 16.93
CA ILE A 260 19.10 5.53 16.92
C ILE A 260 19.43 6.73 17.84
#